data_4485b51b8c649d8d7a1c713b0caadfc1
#
_entry.id   4485b51b8c649d8d7a1c713b0caadfc1
#
_cell.length_a   1.000
_cell.length_b   1.000
_cell.length_c   1.000
_cell.angle_alpha   90.00
_cell.angle_beta   90.00
_cell.angle_gamma   90.00
#
_symmetry.space_group_name_H-M   'P 1'
#
loop_
_entity.id
_entity.type
_entity.pdbx_description
1 polymer ?
#
loop_
_entity_poly.entity_id
_entity_poly.type
_entity_poly.pdbx_seq_one_letter_code
_entity_poly.pdbx_strand_id
1 'polypeptide(L)'
;MSAPSQWPLPENGIRFLTPAFMLNKLARHPLTRECYPTAMGFYPGADLHRMQRQRHDDNLLIYCVEGRGRASTDNWRGLIGPGQVLLLPQGVAHQYEADTEEPWTIYWVHFQGTSTAVFNQYLGDREGVPPVTQAGISPQ
;
A
#
# COMPACT_ATOMS: atom_id res chain seq x y z
N MET A 1 -11.22 -9.97 -5.70
CA MET A 1 -9.94 -9.45 -5.17
C MET A 1 -9.19 -8.77 -6.29
N SER A 2 -8.78 -7.53 -6.08
CA SER A 2 -8.02 -6.81 -7.13
C SER A 2 -6.68 -7.47 -7.34
N ALA A 3 -6.26 -7.55 -8.59
CA ALA A 3 -4.89 -7.94 -8.89
C ALA A 3 -3.96 -6.89 -8.27
N PRO A 4 -2.92 -7.29 -7.54
CA PRO A 4 -2.05 -6.35 -6.88
C PRO A 4 -1.33 -5.43 -7.87
N SER A 5 -0.88 -5.93 -8.98
CA SER A 5 -0.29 -5.08 -10.00
C SER A 5 0.02 -5.91 -11.24
N GLN A 6 -0.28 -5.37 -12.40
CA GLN A 6 0.22 -5.90 -13.66
C GLN A 6 1.47 -5.15 -14.12
N TRP A 7 1.93 -4.21 -13.30
CA TRP A 7 3.16 -3.48 -13.59
C TRP A 7 4.33 -4.45 -13.61
N PRO A 8 5.20 -4.36 -14.62
CA PRO A 8 6.31 -5.31 -14.73
C PRO A 8 7.21 -5.27 -13.49
N LEU A 9 7.58 -6.45 -12.98
CA LEU A 9 8.45 -6.55 -11.82
C LEU A 9 9.81 -5.96 -12.16
N PRO A 10 10.31 -4.96 -11.40
CA PRO A 10 11.62 -4.38 -11.67
C PRO A 10 12.75 -5.36 -11.36
N GLU A 11 13.92 -5.10 -11.93
CA GLU A 11 15.11 -5.88 -11.59
C GLU A 11 15.34 -5.82 -10.08
N ASN A 12 15.61 -6.96 -9.47
CA ASN A 12 15.78 -7.12 -8.02
C ASN A 12 14.50 -6.85 -7.22
N GLY A 13 13.36 -6.67 -7.89
CA GLY A 13 12.07 -6.58 -7.22
C GLY A 13 11.55 -7.92 -6.77
N ILE A 14 10.70 -7.90 -5.76
CA ILE A 14 10.07 -9.10 -5.21
C ILE A 14 8.57 -8.85 -5.14
N ARG A 15 7.79 -9.85 -5.55
CA ARG A 15 6.33 -9.81 -5.46
C ARG A 15 5.83 -11.17 -5.01
N PHE A 16 5.02 -11.18 -3.97
CA PHE A 16 4.43 -12.38 -3.41
C PHE A 16 2.92 -12.24 -3.37
N LEU A 17 2.21 -13.24 -3.90
CA LEU A 17 0.76 -13.31 -3.84
C LEU A 17 0.36 -14.45 -2.92
N THR A 18 -0.50 -14.17 -1.95
CA THR A 18 -0.98 -15.21 -1.05
C THR A 18 -1.87 -16.17 -1.84
N PRO A 19 -1.54 -17.47 -1.89
CA PRO A 19 -2.35 -18.43 -2.64
C PRO A 19 -3.78 -18.54 -2.12
N ALA A 20 -4.73 -18.82 -3.01
CA ALA A 20 -6.14 -18.89 -2.66
C ALA A 20 -6.45 -19.84 -1.51
N PHE A 21 -5.80 -21.02 -1.48
CA PHE A 21 -6.01 -21.98 -0.39
C PHE A 21 -5.57 -21.41 0.97
N MET A 22 -4.51 -20.60 0.97
CA MET A 22 -4.02 -19.97 2.19
C MET A 22 -4.90 -18.80 2.61
N LEU A 23 -5.41 -18.02 1.64
CA LEU A 23 -6.34 -16.93 1.94
C LEU A 23 -7.56 -17.46 2.68
N ASN A 24 -8.12 -18.58 2.24
CA ASN A 24 -9.26 -19.19 2.90
C ASN A 24 -8.96 -19.58 4.35
N LYS A 25 -7.77 -20.13 4.60
CA LYS A 25 -7.36 -20.50 5.96
C LYS A 25 -7.15 -19.28 6.84
N LEU A 26 -6.47 -18.25 6.32
CA LEU A 26 -6.20 -17.02 7.07
C LEU A 26 -7.49 -16.29 7.42
N ALA A 27 -8.45 -16.26 6.50
CA ALA A 27 -9.72 -15.57 6.71
C ALA A 27 -10.61 -16.25 7.76
N ARG A 28 -10.37 -17.52 8.06
CA ARG A 28 -11.18 -18.31 9.01
C ARG A 28 -10.52 -18.54 10.35
N HIS A 29 -9.20 -18.48 10.42
CA HIS A 29 -8.48 -18.79 11.65
C HIS A 29 -8.62 -17.65 12.67
N PRO A 30 -8.92 -17.96 13.95
CA PRO A 30 -9.11 -16.92 14.96
C PRO A 30 -7.94 -15.96 15.14
N LEU A 31 -6.71 -16.42 14.91
CA LEU A 31 -5.52 -15.57 15.08
C LEU A 31 -5.24 -14.66 13.88
N THR A 32 -5.73 -15.00 12.69
CA THR A 32 -5.36 -14.28 11.47
C THR A 32 -6.53 -13.58 10.80
N ARG A 33 -7.77 -13.97 11.07
CA ARG A 33 -8.95 -13.44 10.38
C ARG A 33 -9.12 -11.93 10.52
N GLU A 34 -8.53 -11.34 11.53
CA GLU A 34 -8.68 -9.90 11.78
C GLU A 34 -7.79 -9.05 10.90
N CYS A 35 -6.64 -9.59 10.47
CA CYS A 35 -5.71 -8.89 9.60
C CYS A 35 -4.75 -9.90 8.98
N TYR A 36 -4.74 -9.99 7.66
CA TYR A 36 -3.86 -10.93 6.96
C TYR A 36 -3.47 -10.36 5.60
N PRO A 37 -2.26 -10.70 5.10
CA PRO A 37 -1.80 -10.18 3.81
C PRO A 37 -2.43 -10.92 2.65
N THR A 38 -2.75 -10.20 1.57
CA THR A 38 -3.19 -10.79 0.31
C THR A 38 -2.08 -10.74 -0.74
N ALA A 39 -1.19 -9.75 -0.63
CA ALA A 39 -0.03 -9.63 -1.50
C ALA A 39 1.00 -8.73 -0.81
N MET A 40 2.27 -8.89 -1.14
CA MET A 40 3.31 -8.02 -0.63
C MET A 40 4.49 -7.99 -1.59
N GLY A 41 5.28 -6.95 -1.50
CA GLY A 41 6.43 -6.84 -2.37
C GLY A 41 7.41 -5.75 -2.01
N PHE A 42 8.48 -5.74 -2.77
CA PHE A 42 9.55 -4.76 -2.70
C PHE A 42 9.92 -4.32 -4.11
N TYR A 43 9.85 -3.03 -4.36
CA TYR A 43 10.21 -2.46 -5.66
C TYR A 43 11.34 -1.46 -5.49
N PRO A 44 12.58 -1.82 -5.80
CA PRO A 44 13.70 -0.88 -5.74
C PRO A 44 13.71 0.04 -6.95
N GLY A 45 13.87 1.35 -6.71
CA GLY A 45 13.94 2.34 -7.77
C GLY A 45 12.87 2.14 -8.84
N ALA A 46 11.61 2.17 -8.46
CA ALA A 46 10.48 1.74 -9.27
C ALA A 46 10.14 2.75 -10.38
N ASP A 47 11.04 2.90 -11.34
CA ASP A 47 10.89 3.82 -12.45
C ASP A 47 9.60 3.55 -13.22
N LEU A 48 8.85 4.60 -13.51
CA LEU A 48 7.57 4.55 -14.23
C LEU A 48 6.47 3.77 -13.52
N HIS A 49 6.67 3.45 -12.24
CA HIS A 49 5.63 2.76 -11.46
C HIS A 49 4.41 3.65 -11.29
N ARG A 50 3.26 3.16 -11.70
CA ARG A 50 2.03 3.92 -11.68
C ARG A 50 0.83 2.99 -11.55
N MET A 51 -0.09 3.34 -10.65
CA MET A 51 -1.31 2.58 -10.44
C MET A 51 -2.49 3.51 -10.25
N GLN A 52 -3.65 3.07 -10.74
CA GLN A 52 -4.92 3.76 -10.55
C GLN A 52 -6.01 2.72 -10.34
N ARG A 53 -6.82 2.89 -9.30
CA ARG A 53 -7.94 2.00 -9.01
C ARG A 53 -9.17 2.82 -8.66
N GLN A 54 -10.27 2.54 -9.34
CA GLN A 54 -11.56 3.19 -9.08
C GLN A 54 -12.20 2.66 -7.80
N ARG A 55 -12.02 1.38 -7.56
CA ARG A 55 -12.53 0.72 -6.37
C ARG A 55 -11.52 -0.34 -5.96
N HIS A 56 -10.98 -0.19 -4.77
CA HIS A 56 -9.96 -1.09 -4.26
C HIS A 56 -10.60 -2.05 -3.26
N ASP A 57 -10.47 -3.35 -3.48
CA ASP A 57 -11.15 -4.36 -2.66
C ASP A 57 -10.31 -4.90 -1.51
N ASP A 58 -9.11 -4.37 -1.28
CA ASP A 58 -8.38 -4.60 -0.04
C ASP A 58 -7.69 -3.30 0.40
N ASN A 59 -7.01 -3.35 1.53
CA ASN A 59 -6.25 -2.21 2.05
C ASN A 59 -4.84 -2.28 1.52
N LEU A 60 -4.23 -1.13 1.23
CA LEU A 60 -2.86 -1.05 0.74
C LEU A 60 -2.04 -0.13 1.63
N LEU A 61 -0.89 -0.64 2.07
CA LEU A 61 0.08 0.15 2.79
C LEU A 61 1.38 0.16 1.99
N ILE A 62 1.92 1.37 1.77
CA ILE A 62 3.19 1.56 1.08
C ILE A 62 4.15 2.26 2.03
N TYR A 63 5.33 1.68 2.23
CA TYR A 63 6.41 2.29 2.99
C TYR A 63 7.52 2.71 2.02
N CYS A 64 7.84 4.01 2.00
CA CYS A 64 8.88 4.56 1.15
C CYS A 64 10.22 4.53 1.86
N VAL A 65 11.21 3.87 1.28
CA VAL A 65 12.55 3.74 1.82
C VAL A 65 13.43 4.89 1.34
N GLU A 66 13.39 5.14 0.03
CA GLU A 66 14.15 6.23 -0.58
C GLU A 66 13.45 6.68 -1.87
N GLY A 67 13.90 7.79 -2.44
CA GLY A 67 13.22 8.38 -3.57
C GLY A 67 11.92 9.03 -3.15
N ARG A 68 11.01 9.23 -4.10
CA ARG A 68 9.72 9.83 -3.80
C ARG A 68 8.66 9.43 -4.81
N GLY A 69 7.42 9.64 -4.43
CA GLY A 69 6.27 9.45 -5.28
C GLY A 69 5.17 10.41 -4.91
N ARG A 70 4.06 10.30 -5.59
CA ARG A 70 2.86 11.08 -5.32
C ARG A 70 1.64 10.20 -5.34
N ALA A 71 0.63 10.61 -4.60
CA ALA A 71 -0.61 9.87 -4.55
C ALA A 71 -1.79 10.82 -4.39
N SER A 72 -2.97 10.36 -4.74
CA SER A 72 -4.19 11.10 -4.52
C SER A 72 -5.37 10.15 -4.29
N THR A 73 -6.31 10.64 -3.50
CA THR A 73 -7.63 10.06 -3.32
C THR A 73 -8.65 11.14 -3.64
N ASP A 74 -9.94 10.87 -3.42
CA ASP A 74 -10.97 11.90 -3.63
C ASP A 74 -10.81 13.08 -2.67
N ASN A 75 -10.20 12.85 -1.49
CA ASN A 75 -10.12 13.85 -0.43
C ASN A 75 -8.70 14.39 -0.19
N TRP A 76 -7.70 13.85 -0.86
CA TRP A 76 -6.32 14.18 -0.54
C TRP A 76 -5.42 14.03 -1.76
N ARG A 77 -4.38 14.88 -1.79
CA ARG A 77 -3.30 14.79 -2.79
C ARG A 77 -2.00 15.19 -2.10
N GLY A 78 -0.94 14.45 -2.35
CA GLY A 78 0.33 14.77 -1.72
C GLY A 78 1.50 13.94 -2.21
N LEU A 79 2.66 14.24 -1.63
CA LEU A 79 3.93 13.59 -1.93
C LEU A 79 4.29 12.61 -0.81
N ILE A 80 4.98 11.56 -1.18
CA ILE A 80 5.50 10.56 -0.25
C ILE A 80 7.02 10.50 -0.43
N GLY A 81 7.75 10.64 0.66
CA GLY A 81 9.20 10.57 0.67
C GLY A 81 9.73 9.55 1.67
N PRO A 82 11.08 9.50 1.85
CA PRO A 82 11.71 8.50 2.71
C PRO A 82 11.18 8.52 4.14
N GLY A 83 10.91 7.34 4.68
CA GLY A 83 10.40 7.17 6.05
C GLY A 83 8.91 7.37 6.19
N GLN A 84 8.20 7.64 5.11
CA GLN A 84 6.76 7.86 5.16
C GLN A 84 5.97 6.62 4.76
N VAL A 85 4.80 6.48 5.37
CA VAL A 85 3.85 5.40 5.10
C VAL A 85 2.58 6.00 4.51
N LEU A 86 2.14 5.44 3.40
CA LEU A 86 0.87 5.78 2.76
C LEU A 86 -0.11 4.64 3.01
N LEU A 87 -1.28 4.93 3.56
CA LEU A 87 -2.34 3.94 3.73
C LEU A 87 -3.54 4.30 2.86
N LEU A 88 -3.90 3.38 1.98
CA LEU A 88 -5.05 3.51 1.09
C LEU A 88 -6.09 2.47 1.48
N PRO A 89 -7.17 2.89 2.15
CA PRO A 89 -8.16 1.95 2.67
C PRO A 89 -8.98 1.26 1.59
N GLN A 90 -9.51 0.11 1.94
CA GLN A 90 -10.47 -0.62 1.10
C GLN A 90 -11.65 0.28 0.72
N GLY A 91 -12.05 0.23 -0.53
CA GLY A 91 -13.21 0.97 -1.04
C GLY A 91 -12.92 2.39 -1.51
N VAL A 92 -11.75 2.92 -1.24
CA VAL A 92 -11.38 4.28 -1.60
C VAL A 92 -10.69 4.29 -2.98
N ALA A 93 -11.21 5.07 -3.91
CA ALA A 93 -10.56 5.27 -5.19
C ALA A 93 -9.23 5.99 -4.98
N HIS A 94 -8.20 5.55 -5.68
CA HIS A 94 -6.87 6.13 -5.49
C HIS A 94 -6.00 6.00 -6.72
N GLN A 95 -4.97 6.84 -6.75
CA GLN A 95 -3.88 6.69 -7.71
C GLN A 95 -2.57 7.05 -7.05
N TYR A 96 -1.49 6.46 -7.54
CA TYR A 96 -0.14 6.78 -7.09
C TYR A 96 0.86 6.51 -8.20
N GLU A 97 2.00 7.21 -8.14
CA GLU A 97 3.07 7.02 -9.11
C GLU A 97 4.41 7.40 -8.51
N ALA A 98 5.47 6.75 -8.97
CA ALA A 98 6.82 7.13 -8.63
C ALA A 98 7.20 8.43 -9.34
N ASP A 99 8.05 9.24 -8.69
CA ASP A 99 8.61 10.42 -9.31
C ASP A 99 9.50 10.01 -10.50
N THR A 100 9.49 10.80 -11.56
CA THR A 100 10.26 10.46 -12.76
C THR A 100 11.76 10.66 -12.60
N GLU A 101 12.18 11.58 -11.74
CA GLU A 101 13.59 11.88 -11.51
C GLU A 101 14.19 11.09 -10.37
N GLU A 102 13.40 10.89 -9.31
CA GLU A 102 13.81 10.14 -8.12
C GLU A 102 12.76 9.07 -7.81
N PRO A 103 12.66 8.02 -8.64
CA PRO A 103 11.64 7.00 -8.43
C PRO A 103 11.83 6.32 -7.09
N TRP A 104 10.73 6.10 -6.40
CA TRP A 104 10.76 5.55 -5.06
C TRP A 104 11.22 4.10 -5.02
N THR A 105 11.83 3.74 -3.89
CA THR A 105 12.04 2.36 -3.47
C THR A 105 11.04 2.10 -2.35
N ILE A 106 10.18 1.12 -2.54
CA ILE A 106 9.08 0.89 -1.64
C ILE A 106 8.95 -0.57 -1.22
N TYR A 107 8.48 -0.78 0.02
CA TYR A 107 7.81 -2.00 0.45
C TYR A 107 6.31 -1.75 0.41
N TRP A 108 5.54 -2.73 0.01
CA TRP A 108 4.10 -2.59 -0.02
C TRP A 108 3.43 -3.89 0.42
N VAL A 109 2.24 -3.74 1.00
CA VAL A 109 1.41 -4.88 1.39
C VAL A 109 -0.05 -4.55 1.16
N HIS A 110 -0.75 -5.48 0.50
CA HIS A 110 -2.20 -5.50 0.42
C HIS A 110 -2.70 -6.42 1.51
N PHE A 111 -3.71 -6.01 2.26
CA PHE A 111 -4.22 -6.79 3.38
C PHE A 111 -5.72 -6.64 3.55
N GLN A 112 -6.32 -7.66 4.16
CA GLN A 112 -7.75 -7.73 4.46
C GLN A 112 -7.92 -8.23 5.89
N GLY A 113 -9.15 -8.18 6.38
CA GLY A 113 -9.47 -8.71 7.70
C GLY A 113 -10.67 -8.03 8.32
N THR A 114 -11.23 -8.65 9.34
CA THR A 114 -12.43 -8.15 10.00
C THR A 114 -12.19 -6.91 10.85
N SER A 115 -10.92 -6.62 11.19
CA SER A 115 -10.56 -5.49 12.07
C SER A 115 -9.75 -4.42 11.37
N THR A 116 -9.55 -4.52 10.03
CA THR A 116 -8.68 -3.57 9.34
C THR A 116 -9.23 -2.16 9.29
N ALA A 117 -10.54 -1.97 9.49
CA ALA A 117 -11.13 -0.64 9.57
C ALA A 117 -10.56 0.22 10.69
N VAL A 118 -9.97 -0.39 11.72
CA VAL A 118 -9.35 0.35 12.81
C VAL A 118 -8.19 1.23 12.33
N PHE A 119 -7.50 0.82 11.26
CA PHE A 119 -6.43 1.63 10.71
C PHE A 119 -6.93 2.97 10.18
N ASN A 120 -8.18 3.03 9.72
CA ASN A 120 -8.76 4.27 9.21
C ASN A 120 -8.98 5.32 10.30
N GLN A 121 -8.95 4.92 11.56
CA GLN A 121 -9.09 5.84 12.69
C GLN A 121 -7.78 6.59 12.98
N TYR A 122 -6.66 5.95 12.69
CA TYR A 122 -5.33 6.48 13.04
C TYR A 122 -4.51 6.82 11.82
N LEU A 123 -4.72 6.09 10.74
CA LEU A 123 -4.02 6.26 9.46
C LEU A 123 -5.07 6.20 8.35
N GLY A 124 -4.68 6.58 7.15
CA GLY A 124 -5.53 6.44 5.99
C GLY A 124 -6.38 7.66 5.69
N ASP A 125 -7.13 7.56 4.60
CA ASP A 125 -7.89 8.69 4.07
C ASP A 125 -9.22 8.83 4.79
N ARG A 126 -9.28 9.79 5.70
CA ARG A 126 -10.52 10.22 6.34
C ARG A 126 -10.47 11.71 6.60
N GLU A 127 -11.62 12.30 6.86
CA GLU A 127 -11.73 13.74 7.10
C GLU A 127 -10.78 14.18 8.22
N GLY A 128 -9.93 15.16 7.91
CA GLY A 128 -8.98 15.71 8.86
C GLY A 128 -7.71 14.90 9.08
N VAL A 129 -7.59 13.73 8.45
CA VAL A 129 -6.40 12.87 8.60
C VAL A 129 -5.85 12.54 7.23
N PRO A 130 -4.64 13.02 6.88
CA PRO A 130 -4.05 12.64 5.60
C PRO A 130 -3.64 11.16 5.59
N PRO A 131 -3.67 10.50 4.43
CA PRO A 131 -3.29 9.09 4.34
C PRO A 131 -1.79 8.84 4.45
N VAL A 132 -0.97 9.86 4.61
CA VAL A 132 0.48 9.77 4.74
C VAL A 132 0.91 10.14 6.14
N THR A 133 1.77 9.34 6.74
CA THR A 133 2.31 9.59 8.06
C THR A 133 3.78 9.20 8.13
N GLN A 134 4.52 9.83 9.04
CA GLN A 134 5.90 9.46 9.31
C GLN A 134 5.93 8.13 10.08
N ALA A 135 6.81 7.22 9.72
CA ALA A 135 6.87 5.87 10.30
C ALA A 135 7.51 5.83 11.70
N GLY A 136 7.68 6.95 12.37
CA GLY A 136 8.16 6.96 13.75
C GLY A 136 9.68 6.88 13.92
N ILE A 137 10.40 6.41 12.93
CA ILE A 137 11.86 6.37 12.93
C ILE A 137 12.34 7.34 11.87
N SER A 138 13.02 8.42 12.28
CA SER A 138 13.57 9.34 11.31
C SER A 138 14.68 8.66 10.51
N PRO A 139 14.69 8.80 9.19
CA PRO A 139 15.81 8.33 8.39
C PRO A 139 17.10 9.03 8.87
N GLN A 140 18.10 8.26 9.05
CA GLN A 140 19.41 8.80 9.45
C GLN A 140 20.16 9.30 8.21
#